data_22937bc271aee40f18913f6cac583f52
#
_entry.id   22937bc271aee40f18913f6cac583f52
#
_cell.length_a   1.000
_cell.length_b   1.000
_cell.length_c   1.000
_cell.angle_alpha   90.00
_cell.angle_beta   90.00
_cell.angle_gamma   90.00
#
_symmetry.space_group_name_H-M   'P 1'
#
loop_
_entity.id
_entity.type
_entity.pdbx_description
1 polymer ?
#
loop_
_entity_poly.entity_id
_entity_poly.type
_entity_poly.pdbx_seq_one_letter_code
_entity_poly.pdbx_strand_id
1 'polypeptide(L)'
;MKKLLFVCMMAMIAIQGKADNVTFTVSDGIDNGTIKSKIEGTISRMLTEINAAQEAGCNLNFSAMGNIGTRVQQSMAMLWENSPFVCTDDEIIEHCLTTGSGYQVRNIPLMMKPTGEREFGEDEYQEAVISFDKQGNIESFYLSISMNLYMNVIKSNLELTDLRRRQLILDYVEQFRTAYNQKDINFLNQVFSEDALIITGKVITTKHAEGFTSQKIQYNKQSKEQYIKNLRGVFQRNSYIKVTFDDIEVMRHPVNPNFYGVTLLQGWTSGKYHDDGYLFLLWDFTNEDAPQIHVRTWQPDKIGGKPLPKDEVFTLDDFDIN
;
A
#
# COMPACT_ATOMS: atom_id res chain seq x y z
N MET A 1 62.91 36.18 -15.00
CA MET A 1 62.06 35.04 -15.37
C MET A 1 60.84 35.04 -14.44
N LYS A 2 59.71 35.63 -14.88
CA LYS A 2 58.50 35.72 -14.11
C LYS A 2 57.60 34.54 -14.52
N LYS A 3 57.35 33.62 -13.59
CA LYS A 3 56.41 32.52 -13.79
C LYS A 3 55.00 33.07 -13.57
N LEU A 4 54.23 33.12 -14.63
CA LEU A 4 52.81 33.45 -14.66
C LEU A 4 52.02 32.21 -14.18
N LEU A 5 51.42 32.28 -13.00
CA LEU A 5 50.53 31.24 -12.46
C LEU A 5 49.16 31.48 -13.04
N PHE A 6 48.72 30.66 -13.98
CA PHE A 6 47.37 30.67 -14.51
C PHE A 6 46.48 29.84 -13.56
N VAL A 7 45.71 30.51 -12.72
CA VAL A 7 44.65 29.88 -11.91
C VAL A 7 43.45 29.75 -12.80
N CYS A 8 43.20 28.53 -13.30
CA CYS A 8 41.91 28.18 -13.89
C CYS A 8 40.89 28.06 -12.79
N MET A 9 40.10 29.11 -12.59
CA MET A 9 38.89 29.09 -11.77
C MET A 9 37.83 28.41 -12.62
N MET A 10 37.66 27.08 -12.48
CA MET A 10 36.48 26.39 -12.98
C MET A 10 35.30 26.87 -12.18
N ALA A 11 34.55 27.77 -12.75
CA ALA A 11 33.18 28.02 -12.29
C ALA A 11 32.37 26.75 -12.60
N MET A 12 32.13 25.91 -11.61
CA MET A 12 31.07 24.94 -11.66
C MET A 12 29.77 25.75 -11.68
N ILE A 13 29.24 25.94 -12.86
CA ILE A 13 27.84 26.32 -13.03
C ILE A 13 27.07 25.07 -12.64
N ALA A 14 26.62 25.01 -11.39
CA ALA A 14 25.57 24.10 -11.00
C ALA A 14 24.37 24.48 -11.87
N ILE A 15 24.13 23.75 -12.93
CA ILE A 15 22.85 23.74 -13.60
C ILE A 15 21.92 23.13 -12.56
N GLN A 16 21.27 24.00 -11.77
CA GLN A 16 20.10 23.59 -11.00
C GLN A 16 19.05 23.25 -12.06
N GLY A 17 18.94 21.97 -12.41
CA GLY A 17 17.80 21.43 -13.08
C GLY A 17 16.61 21.85 -12.22
N LYS A 18 15.71 22.66 -12.78
CA LYS A 18 14.49 23.02 -12.10
C LYS A 18 13.63 21.78 -12.25
N ALA A 19 13.38 21.06 -11.15
CA ALA A 19 12.40 19.97 -11.17
C ALA A 19 11.12 20.51 -11.82
N ASP A 20 10.63 19.83 -12.84
CA ASP A 20 9.45 20.26 -13.57
C ASP A 20 8.27 20.30 -12.59
N ASN A 21 7.52 21.42 -12.61
CA ASN A 21 6.39 21.64 -11.73
C ASN A 21 5.27 20.68 -12.12
N VAL A 22 4.85 19.83 -11.22
CA VAL A 22 3.66 18.99 -11.42
C VAL A 22 2.42 19.83 -11.18
N THR A 23 1.50 19.82 -12.13
CA THR A 23 0.19 20.47 -12.02
C THR A 23 -0.88 19.43 -11.78
N PHE A 24 -1.61 19.55 -10.68
CA PHE A 24 -2.74 18.69 -10.37
C PHE A 24 -4.06 19.46 -10.44
N THR A 25 -5.05 18.89 -11.12
CA THR A 25 -6.38 19.47 -11.31
C THR A 25 -7.46 18.47 -10.93
N VAL A 26 -8.44 18.89 -10.13
CA VAL A 26 -9.65 18.12 -9.85
C VAL A 26 -10.66 18.38 -10.96
N SER A 27 -11.07 17.34 -11.69
CA SER A 27 -12.08 17.46 -12.76
C SER A 27 -13.48 17.74 -12.18
N ASP A 28 -13.87 16.97 -11.14
CA ASP A 28 -15.16 17.08 -10.47
C ASP A 28 -15.14 16.51 -9.04
N GLY A 29 -16.30 16.47 -8.36
CA GLY A 29 -16.46 15.89 -7.03
C GLY A 29 -16.25 16.86 -5.87
N ILE A 30 -15.92 18.13 -6.12
CA ILE A 30 -15.83 19.19 -5.10
C ILE A 30 -16.58 20.42 -5.57
N ASP A 31 -17.72 20.72 -4.93
CA ASP A 31 -18.53 21.91 -5.25
C ASP A 31 -17.92 23.19 -4.68
N ASN A 32 -17.21 23.12 -3.56
CA ASN A 32 -16.58 24.27 -2.91
C ASN A 32 -15.26 24.63 -3.59
N GLY A 33 -15.26 25.71 -4.38
CA GLY A 33 -14.10 26.17 -5.14
C GLY A 33 -12.87 26.50 -4.28
N THR A 34 -13.05 26.97 -3.05
CA THR A 34 -11.93 27.24 -2.12
C THR A 34 -11.26 25.94 -1.67
N ILE A 35 -12.05 24.93 -1.32
CA ILE A 35 -11.53 23.61 -0.93
C ILE A 35 -10.86 22.94 -2.14
N LYS A 36 -11.51 23.00 -3.31
CA LYS A 36 -10.94 22.49 -4.58
C LYS A 36 -9.56 23.07 -4.84
N SER A 37 -9.42 24.40 -4.88
CA SER A 37 -8.12 25.06 -5.13
C SER A 37 -7.08 24.75 -4.07
N LYS A 38 -7.50 24.56 -2.80
CA LYS A 38 -6.60 24.16 -1.72
C LYS A 38 -6.05 22.75 -1.94
N ILE A 39 -6.90 21.77 -2.29
CA ILE A 39 -6.52 20.39 -2.58
C ILE A 39 -5.59 20.35 -3.79
N GLU A 40 -5.97 20.97 -4.92
CA GLU A 40 -5.16 21.07 -6.13
C GLU A 40 -3.76 21.64 -5.85
N GLY A 41 -3.70 22.78 -5.17
CA GLY A 41 -2.42 23.42 -4.85
C GLY A 41 -1.57 22.61 -3.84
N THR A 42 -2.20 21.83 -2.98
CA THR A 42 -1.48 20.99 -2.01
C THR A 42 -0.88 19.77 -2.72
N ILE A 43 -1.63 19.08 -3.57
CA ILE A 43 -1.12 17.93 -4.33
C ILE A 43 -0.03 18.38 -5.30
N SER A 44 -0.24 19.46 -6.05
CA SER A 44 0.76 19.98 -6.99
C SER A 44 2.10 20.28 -6.31
N ARG A 45 2.09 20.98 -5.17
CA ARG A 45 3.31 21.25 -4.40
C ARG A 45 3.95 19.97 -3.88
N MET A 46 3.16 19.06 -3.34
CA MET A 46 3.67 17.80 -2.79
C MET A 46 4.40 16.99 -3.86
N LEU A 47 3.81 16.81 -5.04
CA LEU A 47 4.41 16.06 -6.14
C LEU A 47 5.65 16.76 -6.70
N THR A 48 5.62 18.08 -6.84
CA THR A 48 6.79 18.87 -7.24
C THR A 48 7.97 18.72 -6.28
N GLU A 49 7.71 18.77 -4.95
CA GLU A 49 8.76 18.60 -3.94
C GLU A 49 9.26 17.16 -3.86
N ILE A 50 8.42 16.16 -4.11
CA ILE A 50 8.82 14.76 -4.26
C ILE A 50 9.82 14.63 -5.42
N ASN A 51 9.50 15.19 -6.60
CA ASN A 51 10.38 15.16 -7.76
C ASN A 51 11.70 15.89 -7.48
N ALA A 52 11.65 17.05 -6.86
CA ALA A 52 12.84 17.81 -6.47
C ALA A 52 13.75 17.04 -5.49
N ALA A 53 13.18 16.36 -4.51
CA ALA A 53 13.93 15.51 -3.57
C ALA A 53 14.60 14.33 -4.29
N GLN A 54 13.89 13.71 -5.24
CA GLN A 54 14.42 12.60 -6.03
C GLN A 54 15.56 13.05 -6.94
N GLU A 55 15.43 14.18 -7.61
CA GLU A 55 16.49 14.76 -8.46
C GLU A 55 17.73 15.13 -7.65
N ALA A 56 17.52 15.73 -6.48
CA ALA A 56 18.61 16.10 -5.56
C ALA A 56 19.21 14.88 -4.81
N GLY A 57 18.60 13.71 -4.86
CA GLY A 57 19.01 12.52 -4.11
C GLY A 57 18.98 12.74 -2.59
N CYS A 58 17.99 13.51 -2.09
CA CYS A 58 17.85 13.86 -0.68
C CYS A 58 16.53 13.35 -0.08
N ASN A 59 16.35 13.53 1.22
CA ASN A 59 15.09 13.21 1.90
C ASN A 59 14.00 14.22 1.55
N LEU A 60 12.72 13.79 1.72
CA LEU A 60 11.55 14.63 1.51
C LEU A 60 11.58 15.88 2.39
N ASN A 61 11.33 17.05 1.78
CA ASN A 61 11.22 18.32 2.49
C ASN A 61 9.76 18.65 2.81
N PHE A 62 9.23 18.10 3.89
CA PHE A 62 7.82 18.30 4.29
C PHE A 62 7.44 19.76 4.55
N SER A 63 8.38 20.60 4.94
CA SER A 63 8.10 22.04 5.15
C SER A 63 7.78 22.77 3.85
N ALA A 64 8.33 22.33 2.72
CA ALA A 64 8.02 22.88 1.40
C ALA A 64 6.69 22.35 0.83
N MET A 65 6.26 21.15 1.24
CA MET A 65 5.00 20.54 0.79
C MET A 65 3.75 21.22 1.38
N GLY A 66 3.89 22.07 2.40
CA GLY A 66 2.80 22.77 3.07
C GLY A 66 2.43 22.13 4.42
N ASN A 67 1.17 22.33 4.85
CA ASN A 67 0.73 21.84 6.15
C ASN A 67 0.31 20.35 6.08
N ILE A 68 1.30 19.46 6.22
CA ILE A 68 1.10 18.02 6.27
C ILE A 68 1.23 17.54 7.72
N GLY A 69 0.23 16.83 8.24
CA GLY A 69 0.22 16.29 9.60
C GLY A 69 1.37 15.32 9.87
N THR A 70 1.87 15.26 11.09
CA THR A 70 3.04 14.43 11.47
C THR A 70 2.87 12.96 11.09
N ARG A 71 1.67 12.40 11.23
CA ARG A 71 1.39 11.01 10.87
C ARG A 71 1.62 10.74 9.37
N VAL A 72 1.16 11.66 8.52
CA VAL A 72 1.33 11.56 7.06
C VAL A 72 2.80 11.73 6.68
N GLN A 73 3.51 12.68 7.31
CA GLN A 73 4.95 12.85 7.12
C GLN A 73 5.72 11.56 7.46
N GLN A 74 5.41 10.92 8.58
CA GLN A 74 6.03 9.65 8.99
C GLN A 74 5.73 8.52 7.99
N SER A 75 4.48 8.41 7.54
CA SER A 75 4.08 7.42 6.53
C SER A 75 4.86 7.59 5.22
N MET A 76 4.90 8.81 4.70
CA MET A 76 5.65 9.12 3.48
C MET A 76 7.16 8.90 3.64
N ALA A 77 7.75 9.27 4.78
CA ALA A 77 9.17 9.06 5.06
C ALA A 77 9.53 7.57 5.09
N MET A 78 8.74 6.73 5.77
CA MET A 78 8.96 5.29 5.81
C MET A 78 8.85 4.65 4.41
N LEU A 79 7.89 5.10 3.60
CA LEU A 79 7.77 4.63 2.21
C LEU A 79 9.00 5.06 1.40
N TRP A 80 9.42 6.32 1.54
CA TRP A 80 10.59 6.88 0.88
C TRP A 80 11.89 6.14 1.22
N GLU A 81 12.10 5.81 2.49
CA GLU A 81 13.27 5.06 2.94
C GLU A 81 13.34 3.65 2.33
N ASN A 82 12.18 3.02 2.13
CA ASN A 82 12.11 1.68 1.52
C ASN A 82 12.23 1.72 0.00
N SER A 83 11.57 2.68 -0.63
CA SER A 83 11.54 2.87 -2.08
C SER A 83 11.22 4.34 -2.40
N PRO A 84 12.22 5.18 -2.65
CA PRO A 84 11.97 6.53 -3.15
C PRO A 84 11.11 6.50 -4.40
N PHE A 85 10.29 7.51 -4.60
CA PHE A 85 9.33 7.56 -5.69
C PHE A 85 9.34 8.92 -6.40
N VAL A 86 8.79 8.98 -7.60
CA VAL A 86 8.68 10.19 -8.42
C VAL A 86 7.36 10.16 -9.16
N CYS A 87 6.76 11.32 -9.36
CA CYS A 87 5.67 11.50 -10.31
C CYS A 87 6.27 11.80 -11.69
N THR A 88 5.96 10.98 -12.68
CA THR A 88 6.48 11.14 -14.05
C THR A 88 5.63 12.04 -14.93
N ASP A 89 4.44 12.39 -14.47
CA ASP A 89 3.48 13.18 -15.22
C ASP A 89 3.54 14.65 -14.79
N ASP A 90 3.66 15.56 -15.76
CA ASP A 90 3.69 17.00 -15.50
C ASP A 90 2.30 17.58 -15.25
N GLU A 91 1.26 16.95 -15.79
CA GLU A 91 -0.14 17.32 -15.61
C GLU A 91 -0.99 16.10 -15.26
N ILE A 92 -1.72 16.18 -14.15
CA ILE A 92 -2.62 15.14 -13.66
C ILE A 92 -4.01 15.72 -13.52
N ILE A 93 -5.01 15.07 -14.10
CA ILE A 93 -6.42 15.47 -14.00
C ILE A 93 -7.21 14.26 -13.46
N GLU A 94 -7.72 14.38 -12.23
CA GLU A 94 -8.42 13.29 -11.57
C GLU A 94 -9.75 13.71 -10.95
N HIS A 95 -10.61 12.73 -10.71
CA HIS A 95 -11.84 12.91 -9.95
C HIS A 95 -11.55 12.96 -8.45
N CYS A 96 -12.36 13.70 -7.71
CA CYS A 96 -12.35 13.67 -6.26
C CYS A 96 -13.59 12.98 -5.74
N LEU A 97 -13.42 11.98 -4.90
CA LEU A 97 -14.52 11.30 -4.21
C LEU A 97 -14.85 12.04 -2.94
N THR A 98 -16.14 12.36 -2.74
CA THR A 98 -16.63 12.84 -1.44
C THR A 98 -16.86 11.64 -0.53
N THR A 99 -16.25 11.65 0.65
CA THR A 99 -16.38 10.62 1.68
C THR A 99 -17.15 11.15 2.90
N GLY A 100 -17.50 10.30 3.83
CA GLY A 100 -18.15 10.73 5.08
C GLY A 100 -17.28 11.65 5.94
N SER A 101 -15.96 11.49 5.89
CA SER A 101 -14.96 12.28 6.62
C SER A 101 -14.48 13.52 5.87
N GLY A 102 -14.51 13.51 4.53
CA GLY A 102 -14.01 14.62 3.73
C GLY A 102 -13.91 14.28 2.24
N TYR A 103 -12.70 14.27 1.71
CA TYR A 103 -12.44 14.08 0.27
C TYR A 103 -11.33 13.06 0.06
N GLN A 104 -11.35 12.38 -1.09
CA GLN A 104 -10.31 11.43 -1.47
C GLN A 104 -9.97 11.57 -2.96
N VAL A 105 -8.70 11.73 -3.26
CA VAL A 105 -8.15 11.71 -4.62
C VAL A 105 -7.38 10.41 -4.80
N ARG A 106 -7.64 9.72 -5.90
CA ARG A 106 -7.03 8.43 -6.26
C ARG A 106 -6.24 8.56 -7.56
N ASN A 107 -5.61 7.47 -7.98
CA ASN A 107 -4.85 7.35 -9.24
C ASN A 107 -3.69 8.35 -9.37
N ILE A 108 -3.10 8.78 -8.26
CA ILE A 108 -1.89 9.63 -8.32
C ILE A 108 -0.73 8.77 -8.81
N PRO A 109 -0.19 9.02 -10.03
CA PRO A 109 0.82 8.15 -10.62
C PRO A 109 2.16 8.32 -9.93
N LEU A 110 2.77 7.20 -9.52
CA LEU A 110 4.09 7.16 -8.90
C LEU A 110 4.94 6.07 -9.54
N MET A 111 6.14 6.41 -9.95
CA MET A 111 7.18 5.46 -10.30
C MET A 111 8.05 5.23 -9.07
N MET A 112 8.03 4.01 -8.52
CA MET A 112 8.82 3.64 -7.36
C MET A 112 10.27 3.35 -7.77
N LYS A 113 11.23 3.71 -6.91
CA LYS A 113 12.66 3.41 -7.12
C LYS A 113 13.17 2.59 -5.94
N PRO A 114 13.06 1.24 -5.99
CA PRO A 114 13.48 0.39 -4.89
C PRO A 114 14.93 0.62 -4.49
N THR A 115 15.22 0.52 -3.20
CA THR A 115 16.58 0.54 -2.69
C THR A 115 17.23 -0.84 -2.87
N GLY A 116 18.52 -0.87 -3.20
CA GLY A 116 19.29 -2.09 -3.41
C GLY A 116 19.65 -2.35 -4.89
N GLU A 117 20.08 -3.59 -5.20
CA GLU A 117 20.59 -3.98 -6.53
C GLU A 117 19.50 -4.46 -7.49
N ARG A 118 18.30 -3.94 -7.36
CA ARG A 118 17.19 -4.33 -8.23
C ARG A 118 17.16 -3.47 -9.48
N GLU A 119 17.00 -4.11 -10.65
CA GLU A 119 16.68 -3.41 -11.88
C GLU A 119 15.23 -2.90 -11.84
N PHE A 120 15.02 -1.69 -12.36
CA PHE A 120 13.68 -1.13 -12.53
C PHE A 120 12.99 -1.79 -13.72
N GLY A 121 11.74 -2.10 -13.56
CA GLY A 121 10.88 -2.63 -14.62
C GLY A 121 9.54 -1.90 -14.67
N GLU A 122 8.67 -2.29 -15.59
CA GLU A 122 7.31 -1.75 -15.71
C GLU A 122 6.48 -1.96 -14.42
N ASP A 123 6.82 -2.99 -13.64
CA ASP A 123 6.19 -3.30 -12.35
C ASP A 123 6.46 -2.27 -11.25
N GLU A 124 7.28 -1.27 -11.50
CA GLU A 124 7.60 -0.23 -10.51
C GLU A 124 6.57 0.91 -10.48
N TYR A 125 5.64 0.92 -11.43
CA TYR A 125 4.49 1.81 -11.39
C TYR A 125 3.55 1.44 -10.24
N GLN A 126 3.13 2.45 -9.49
CA GLN A 126 2.14 2.35 -8.43
C GLN A 126 1.23 3.59 -8.51
N GLU A 127 0.08 3.50 -7.91
CA GLU A 127 -0.80 4.64 -7.72
C GLU A 127 -0.92 4.96 -6.23
N ALA A 128 -1.02 6.24 -5.90
CA ALA A 128 -1.30 6.67 -4.53
C ALA A 128 -2.74 7.15 -4.40
N VAL A 129 -3.24 7.07 -3.16
CA VAL A 129 -4.48 7.69 -2.70
C VAL A 129 -4.16 8.70 -1.61
N ILE A 130 -4.76 9.88 -1.71
CA ILE A 130 -4.63 10.96 -0.74
C ILE A 130 -6.01 11.32 -0.23
N SER A 131 -6.20 11.21 1.10
CA SER A 131 -7.44 11.60 1.75
C SER A 131 -7.29 12.95 2.43
N PHE A 132 -8.37 13.70 2.46
CA PHE A 132 -8.45 15.05 3.03
C PHE A 132 -9.66 15.15 3.97
N ASP A 133 -9.51 15.94 5.03
CA ASP A 133 -10.63 16.32 5.88
C ASP A 133 -11.62 17.26 5.13
N LYS A 134 -12.72 17.62 5.78
CA LYS A 134 -13.73 18.55 5.21
C LYS A 134 -13.19 19.96 4.96
N GLN A 135 -12.03 20.31 5.54
CA GLN A 135 -11.33 21.57 5.37
C GLN A 135 -10.24 21.51 4.29
N GLY A 136 -10.04 20.33 3.66
CA GLY A 136 -9.02 20.10 2.62
C GLY A 136 -7.59 20.01 3.19
N ASN A 137 -7.43 19.56 4.43
CA ASN A 137 -6.12 19.20 4.97
C ASN A 137 -5.86 17.71 4.73
N ILE A 138 -4.60 17.33 4.45
CA ILE A 138 -4.24 15.93 4.22
C ILE A 138 -4.36 15.13 5.52
N GLU A 139 -5.11 14.03 5.47
CA GLU A 139 -5.25 13.06 6.55
C GLU A 139 -4.44 11.79 6.32
N SER A 140 -4.29 11.37 5.05
CA SER A 140 -3.57 10.16 4.72
C SER A 140 -2.92 10.20 3.34
N PHE A 141 -1.87 9.39 3.17
CA PHE A 141 -1.19 9.10 1.91
C PHE A 141 -0.84 7.61 1.89
N TYR A 142 -1.41 6.86 0.96
CA TYR A 142 -1.22 5.42 0.84
C TYR A 142 -1.03 5.01 -0.62
N LEU A 143 -0.45 3.81 -0.83
CA LEU A 143 -0.48 3.17 -2.14
C LEU A 143 -1.88 2.59 -2.36
N SER A 144 -2.52 2.96 -3.46
CA SER A 144 -3.89 2.56 -3.77
C SER A 144 -3.96 1.16 -4.38
N ILE A 145 -5.08 0.48 -4.16
CA ILE A 145 -5.51 -0.59 -5.07
C ILE A 145 -6.05 0.05 -6.36
N SER A 146 -6.10 -0.72 -7.45
CA SER A 146 -6.61 -0.15 -8.71
C SER A 146 -8.06 0.33 -8.56
N MET A 147 -8.41 1.40 -9.27
CA MET A 147 -9.77 1.97 -9.27
C MET A 147 -10.83 0.92 -9.66
N ASN A 148 -10.50 0.02 -10.58
CA ASN A 148 -11.42 -1.05 -10.98
C ASN A 148 -11.76 -1.99 -9.83
N LEU A 149 -10.76 -2.40 -9.04
CA LEU A 149 -10.97 -3.24 -7.86
C LEU A 149 -11.79 -2.50 -6.79
N TYR A 150 -11.45 -1.24 -6.52
CA TYR A 150 -12.19 -0.38 -5.61
C TYR A 150 -13.67 -0.29 -6.00
N MET A 151 -13.95 0.04 -7.25
CA MET A 151 -15.32 0.19 -7.75
C MET A 151 -16.10 -1.12 -7.80
N ASN A 152 -15.44 -2.27 -8.03
CA ASN A 152 -16.12 -3.57 -8.02
C ASN A 152 -16.66 -3.91 -6.63
N VAL A 153 -15.92 -3.60 -5.57
CA VAL A 153 -16.38 -3.78 -4.19
C VAL A 153 -17.54 -2.84 -3.84
N ILE A 154 -17.50 -1.60 -4.36
CA ILE A 154 -18.47 -0.54 -4.02
C ILE A 154 -19.77 -0.61 -4.85
N LYS A 155 -19.71 -1.03 -6.11
CA LYS A 155 -20.87 -1.00 -7.06
C LYS A 155 -21.96 -2.04 -6.82
N SER A 156 -21.83 -2.93 -5.86
CA SER A 156 -22.93 -3.87 -5.51
C SER A 156 -24.14 -3.10 -4.94
N ASN A 157 -25.37 -3.57 -5.21
CA ASN A 157 -26.61 -3.01 -4.66
C ASN A 157 -26.68 -3.25 -3.14
N LEU A 158 -26.00 -2.42 -2.37
CA LEU A 158 -25.82 -2.57 -0.93
C LEU A 158 -26.66 -1.55 -0.17
N GLU A 159 -27.08 -1.92 1.05
CA GLU A 159 -27.57 -0.96 2.02
C GLU A 159 -26.51 0.11 2.33
N LEU A 160 -26.93 1.33 2.64
CA LEU A 160 -26.04 2.48 2.86
C LEU A 160 -24.97 2.20 3.95
N THR A 161 -25.37 1.49 5.01
CA THR A 161 -24.46 1.11 6.11
C THR A 161 -23.37 0.14 5.65
N ASP A 162 -23.71 -0.82 4.79
CA ASP A 162 -22.76 -1.80 4.26
C ASP A 162 -21.79 -1.12 3.27
N LEU A 163 -22.30 -0.19 2.46
CA LEU A 163 -21.46 0.61 1.56
C LEU A 163 -20.38 1.39 2.33
N ARG A 164 -20.76 2.10 3.40
CA ARG A 164 -19.81 2.84 4.24
C ARG A 164 -18.75 1.93 4.86
N ARG A 165 -19.16 0.76 5.34
CA ARG A 165 -18.21 -0.21 5.92
C ARG A 165 -17.27 -0.79 4.87
N ARG A 166 -17.73 -1.06 3.67
CA ARG A 166 -16.87 -1.52 2.57
C ARG A 166 -15.84 -0.46 2.16
N GLN A 167 -16.23 0.82 2.12
CA GLN A 167 -15.26 1.91 1.92
C GLN A 167 -14.20 1.92 3.01
N LEU A 168 -14.60 1.82 4.29
CA LEU A 168 -13.68 1.77 5.41
C LEU A 168 -12.76 0.53 5.36
N ILE A 169 -13.31 -0.63 4.97
CA ILE A 169 -12.51 -1.86 4.75
C ILE A 169 -11.46 -1.64 3.68
N LEU A 170 -11.82 -1.05 2.55
CA LEU A 170 -10.88 -0.79 1.46
C LEU A 170 -9.77 0.17 1.90
N ASP A 171 -10.10 1.23 2.64
CA ASP A 171 -9.11 2.14 3.21
C ASP A 171 -8.13 1.39 4.14
N TYR A 172 -8.62 0.48 4.99
CA TYR A 172 -7.76 -0.34 5.84
C TYR A 172 -6.93 -1.37 5.07
N VAL A 173 -7.46 -1.94 4.00
CA VAL A 173 -6.74 -2.86 3.11
C VAL A 173 -5.57 -2.12 2.44
N GLU A 174 -5.79 -0.90 1.96
CA GLU A 174 -4.74 -0.06 1.39
C GLU A 174 -3.68 0.34 2.42
N GLN A 175 -4.10 0.71 3.64
CA GLN A 175 -3.19 0.96 4.75
C GLN A 175 -2.36 -0.28 5.11
N PHE A 176 -3.00 -1.44 5.17
CA PHE A 176 -2.35 -2.72 5.49
C PHE A 176 -1.31 -3.09 4.42
N ARG A 177 -1.65 -2.96 3.13
CA ARG A 177 -0.70 -3.10 2.02
C ARG A 177 0.48 -2.15 2.17
N THR A 178 0.18 -0.87 2.37
CA THR A 178 1.19 0.19 2.48
C THR A 178 2.11 -0.05 3.67
N ALA A 179 1.60 -0.54 4.80
CA ALA A 179 2.39 -0.86 5.98
C ALA A 179 3.45 -1.93 5.73
N TYR A 180 3.18 -2.93 4.89
CA TYR A 180 4.22 -3.88 4.45
C TYR A 180 5.29 -3.19 3.59
N ASN A 181 4.88 -2.36 2.64
CA ASN A 181 5.78 -1.66 1.74
C ASN A 181 6.65 -0.62 2.49
N GLN A 182 6.12 -0.05 3.56
CA GLN A 182 6.83 0.86 4.47
C GLN A 182 7.63 0.14 5.56
N LYS A 183 7.43 -1.18 5.74
CA LYS A 183 7.93 -1.96 6.89
C LYS A 183 7.42 -1.42 8.24
N ASP A 184 6.21 -0.84 8.26
CA ASP A 184 5.59 -0.30 9.47
C ASP A 184 5.09 -1.40 10.40
N ILE A 185 6.01 -1.92 11.18
CA ILE A 185 5.73 -2.98 12.16
C ILE A 185 4.79 -2.52 13.27
N ASN A 186 4.72 -1.21 13.55
CA ASN A 186 3.87 -0.68 14.60
C ASN A 186 2.41 -0.72 14.18
N PHE A 187 2.10 -0.26 12.96
CA PHE A 187 0.75 -0.40 12.40
C PHE A 187 0.33 -1.87 12.33
N LEU A 188 1.19 -2.74 11.79
CA LEU A 188 0.89 -4.17 11.68
C LEU A 188 0.68 -4.84 13.05
N ASN A 189 1.40 -4.39 14.09
CA ASN A 189 1.16 -4.89 15.44
C ASN A 189 -0.16 -4.37 16.04
N GLN A 190 -0.60 -3.17 15.70
CA GLN A 190 -1.85 -2.58 16.21
C GLN A 190 -3.10 -3.13 15.52
N VAL A 191 -3.03 -3.42 14.22
CA VAL A 191 -4.18 -3.86 13.44
C VAL A 191 -4.61 -5.30 13.72
N PHE A 192 -3.70 -6.16 14.19
CA PHE A 192 -4.05 -7.51 14.65
C PHE A 192 -4.59 -7.49 16.08
N SER A 193 -5.67 -8.24 16.34
CA SER A 193 -6.13 -8.49 17.70
C SER A 193 -5.07 -9.26 18.51
N GLU A 194 -5.13 -9.19 19.84
CA GLU A 194 -4.13 -9.86 20.69
C GLU A 194 -4.19 -11.40 20.56
N ASP A 195 -5.35 -11.93 20.28
CA ASP A 195 -5.63 -13.35 20.07
C ASP A 195 -5.70 -13.76 18.59
N ALA A 196 -5.21 -12.91 17.69
CA ALA A 196 -5.28 -13.17 16.25
C ALA A 196 -4.68 -14.52 15.86
N LEU A 197 -5.44 -15.28 15.09
CA LEU A 197 -5.01 -16.54 14.47
C LEU A 197 -4.33 -16.25 13.13
N ILE A 198 -3.06 -16.58 13.00
CA ILE A 198 -2.32 -16.39 11.76
C ILE A 198 -1.92 -17.74 11.20
N ILE A 199 -2.34 -18.03 9.98
CA ILE A 199 -2.08 -19.28 9.27
C ILE A 199 -1.29 -18.98 7.99
N THR A 200 -0.15 -19.64 7.82
CA THR A 200 0.65 -19.51 6.59
C THR A 200 0.85 -20.88 5.96
N GLY A 201 0.50 -21.00 4.68
CA GLY A 201 0.71 -22.19 3.88
C GLY A 201 2.10 -22.21 3.25
N LYS A 202 2.71 -23.39 3.18
CA LYS A 202 3.97 -23.61 2.48
C LYS A 202 3.84 -24.86 1.63
N VAL A 203 4.18 -24.78 0.34
CA VAL A 203 4.26 -25.97 -0.52
C VAL A 203 5.45 -26.83 -0.08
N ILE A 204 5.18 -28.06 0.31
CA ILE A 204 6.22 -29.06 0.56
C ILE A 204 6.20 -30.13 -0.53
N THR A 205 7.39 -30.50 -1.02
CA THR A 205 7.58 -31.55 -2.02
C THR A 205 8.12 -32.80 -1.34
N THR A 206 7.39 -33.89 -1.46
CA THR A 206 7.79 -35.20 -0.97
C THR A 206 8.25 -36.07 -2.13
N LYS A 207 9.46 -36.59 -2.05
CA LYS A 207 9.98 -37.60 -2.98
C LYS A 207 9.61 -38.98 -2.45
N HIS A 208 8.96 -39.76 -3.28
CA HIS A 208 8.57 -41.14 -2.96
C HIS A 208 9.64 -42.12 -3.46
N ALA A 209 9.76 -43.27 -2.78
CA ALA A 209 10.74 -44.31 -3.13
C ALA A 209 10.56 -44.89 -4.57
N GLU A 210 9.37 -44.74 -5.13
CA GLU A 210 8.99 -45.16 -6.48
C GLU A 210 9.37 -44.13 -7.56
N GLY A 211 10.08 -43.04 -7.19
CA GLY A 211 10.63 -42.08 -8.15
C GLY A 211 9.69 -40.94 -8.53
N PHE A 212 8.45 -40.89 -8.05
CA PHE A 212 7.56 -39.74 -8.26
C PHE A 212 7.64 -38.72 -7.12
N THR A 213 7.24 -37.50 -7.40
CA THR A 213 7.11 -36.43 -6.39
C THR A 213 5.66 -36.05 -6.20
N SER A 214 5.26 -35.82 -4.95
CA SER A 214 3.98 -35.20 -4.61
C SER A 214 4.20 -33.86 -3.93
N GLN A 215 3.27 -32.93 -4.13
CA GLN A 215 3.27 -31.63 -3.48
C GLN A 215 1.98 -31.44 -2.69
N LYS A 216 2.10 -30.84 -1.50
CA LYS A 216 0.95 -30.46 -0.68
C LYS A 216 1.25 -29.16 0.06
N ILE A 217 0.20 -28.45 0.49
CA ILE A 217 0.35 -27.32 1.39
C ILE A 217 0.47 -27.83 2.83
N GLN A 218 1.49 -27.36 3.51
CA GLN A 218 1.62 -27.49 4.96
C GLN A 218 1.28 -26.17 5.62
N TYR A 219 0.29 -26.17 6.49
CA TYR A 219 -0.13 -24.98 7.22
C TYR A 219 0.59 -24.87 8.55
N ASN A 220 1.12 -23.67 8.82
CA ASN A 220 1.73 -23.29 10.08
C ASN A 220 0.85 -22.25 10.77
N LYS A 221 0.40 -22.58 12.00
CA LYS A 221 -0.39 -21.68 12.84
C LYS A 221 0.54 -20.92 13.78
N GLN A 222 0.35 -19.61 13.90
CA GLN A 222 1.18 -18.71 14.71
C GLN A 222 0.27 -17.77 15.52
N SER A 223 0.74 -17.35 16.69
CA SER A 223 0.17 -16.22 17.41
C SER A 223 0.59 -14.90 16.74
N LYS A 224 -0.13 -13.81 17.06
CA LYS A 224 0.26 -12.44 16.69
C LYS A 224 1.72 -12.14 17.06
N GLU A 225 2.12 -12.42 18.32
CA GLU A 225 3.47 -12.16 18.81
C GLU A 225 4.54 -12.86 17.96
N GLN A 226 4.35 -14.14 17.67
CA GLN A 226 5.28 -14.92 16.87
C GLN A 226 5.35 -14.40 15.44
N TYR A 227 4.22 -14.07 14.84
CA TYR A 227 4.16 -13.52 13.49
C TYR A 227 4.89 -12.17 13.38
N ILE A 228 4.60 -11.23 14.28
CA ILE A 228 5.24 -9.91 14.33
C ILE A 228 6.76 -10.02 14.55
N LYS A 229 7.19 -10.93 15.42
CA LYS A 229 8.62 -11.22 15.64
C LYS A 229 9.29 -11.72 14.36
N ASN A 230 8.67 -12.65 13.65
CA ASN A 230 9.18 -13.20 12.39
C ASN A 230 9.24 -12.11 11.31
N LEU A 231 8.18 -11.29 11.21
CA LEU A 231 8.07 -10.19 10.24
C LEU A 231 9.14 -9.12 10.45
N ARG A 232 9.45 -8.75 11.71
CA ARG A 232 10.61 -7.87 12.01
C ARG A 232 11.90 -8.39 11.41
N GLY A 233 12.14 -9.70 11.54
CA GLY A 233 13.32 -10.33 10.93
C GLY A 233 13.29 -10.29 9.41
N VAL A 234 12.13 -10.42 8.78
CA VAL A 234 11.98 -10.25 7.32
C VAL A 234 12.28 -8.81 6.91
N PHE A 235 11.72 -7.82 7.60
CA PHE A 235 11.94 -6.40 7.34
C PHE A 235 13.39 -5.97 7.46
N GLN A 236 14.12 -6.50 8.47
CA GLN A 236 15.53 -6.21 8.67
C GLN A 236 16.45 -6.80 7.59
N ARG A 237 16.10 -7.98 7.06
CA ARG A 237 16.95 -8.68 6.06
C ARG A 237 16.73 -8.20 4.63
N ASN A 238 15.63 -7.52 4.35
CA ASN A 238 15.29 -7.07 3.01
C ASN A 238 15.34 -5.54 2.94
N SER A 239 16.16 -5.01 2.06
CA SER A 239 16.23 -3.56 1.80
C SER A 239 14.95 -3.04 1.15
N TYR A 240 14.32 -3.87 0.31
CA TYR A 240 13.10 -3.55 -0.41
C TYR A 240 12.04 -4.66 -0.25
N ILE A 241 10.81 -4.25 -0.06
CA ILE A 241 9.62 -5.11 -0.05
C ILE A 241 8.52 -4.41 -0.85
N LYS A 242 7.94 -5.14 -1.79
CA LYS A 242 6.77 -4.72 -2.55
C LYS A 242 5.65 -5.74 -2.35
N VAL A 243 4.52 -5.28 -1.89
CA VAL A 243 3.28 -6.06 -1.76
C VAL A 243 2.23 -5.46 -2.67
N THR A 244 1.57 -6.29 -3.44
CA THR A 244 0.41 -5.93 -4.27
C THR A 244 -0.80 -6.70 -3.83
N PHE A 245 -1.98 -6.12 -4.03
CA PHE A 245 -3.28 -6.74 -3.77
C PHE A 245 -4.16 -6.67 -5.01
N ASP A 246 -4.69 -7.82 -5.43
CA ASP A 246 -5.58 -7.99 -6.56
C ASP A 246 -6.77 -8.88 -6.17
N ASP A 247 -7.78 -8.99 -7.04
CA ASP A 247 -8.96 -9.86 -6.87
C ASP A 247 -9.62 -9.76 -5.48
N ILE A 248 -9.94 -8.52 -5.06
CA ILE A 248 -10.47 -8.27 -3.72
C ILE A 248 -11.96 -8.59 -3.67
N GLU A 249 -12.33 -9.51 -2.79
CA GLU A 249 -13.71 -9.85 -2.46
C GLU A 249 -13.98 -9.52 -0.99
N VAL A 250 -15.07 -8.81 -0.72
CA VAL A 250 -15.51 -8.44 0.64
C VAL A 250 -16.86 -9.09 0.93
N MET A 251 -16.90 -9.92 1.95
CA MET A 251 -18.10 -10.63 2.39
C MET A 251 -18.45 -10.25 3.83
N ARG A 252 -19.69 -9.82 4.06
CA ARG A 252 -20.21 -9.58 5.41
C ARG A 252 -20.59 -10.89 6.07
N HIS A 253 -20.27 -11.04 7.35
CA HIS A 253 -20.67 -12.21 8.11
C HIS A 253 -22.21 -12.28 8.23
N PRO A 254 -22.85 -13.43 7.95
CA PRO A 254 -24.32 -13.53 7.86
C PRO A 254 -25.02 -13.31 9.20
N VAL A 255 -24.38 -13.63 10.32
CA VAL A 255 -24.98 -13.53 11.66
C VAL A 255 -24.45 -12.32 12.43
N ASN A 256 -23.15 -12.09 12.41
CA ASN A 256 -22.52 -10.97 13.12
C ASN A 256 -22.21 -9.81 12.15
N PRO A 257 -23.02 -8.72 12.16
CA PRO A 257 -22.90 -7.65 11.17
C PRO A 257 -21.61 -6.81 11.28
N ASN A 258 -20.83 -6.97 12.34
CA ASN A 258 -19.59 -6.25 12.54
C ASN A 258 -18.37 -6.99 11.96
N PHE A 259 -18.54 -8.26 11.58
CA PHE A 259 -17.44 -9.04 11.00
C PHE A 259 -17.52 -9.10 9.48
N TYR A 260 -16.35 -8.96 8.85
CA TYR A 260 -16.19 -9.03 7.41
C TYR A 260 -15.00 -9.90 7.05
N GLY A 261 -15.22 -10.83 6.11
CA GLY A 261 -14.15 -11.56 5.44
C GLY A 261 -13.67 -10.77 4.23
N VAL A 262 -12.37 -10.64 4.08
CA VAL A 262 -11.72 -10.08 2.89
C VAL A 262 -10.80 -11.13 2.31
N THR A 263 -11.09 -11.59 1.11
CA THR A 263 -10.23 -12.50 0.33
C THR A 263 -9.60 -11.71 -0.80
N LEU A 264 -8.31 -11.87 -1.02
CA LEU A 264 -7.60 -11.19 -2.09
C LEU A 264 -6.39 -12.00 -2.58
N LEU A 265 -5.93 -11.71 -3.78
CA LEU A 265 -4.66 -12.22 -4.29
C LEU A 265 -3.54 -11.26 -3.86
N GLN A 266 -2.56 -11.77 -3.10
CA GLN A 266 -1.39 -11.02 -2.66
C GLN A 266 -0.17 -11.44 -3.47
N GLY A 267 0.48 -10.46 -4.13
CA GLY A 267 1.84 -10.59 -4.60
C GLY A 267 2.83 -10.10 -3.55
N TRP A 268 3.92 -10.83 -3.33
CA TRP A 268 5.02 -10.44 -2.46
C TRP A 268 6.34 -10.50 -3.23
N THR A 269 7.08 -9.40 -3.24
CA THR A 269 8.43 -9.34 -3.79
C THR A 269 9.39 -8.77 -2.75
N SER A 270 10.52 -9.47 -2.52
CA SER A 270 11.61 -8.97 -1.67
C SER A 270 12.96 -9.48 -2.19
N GLY A 271 13.81 -8.58 -2.66
CA GLY A 271 15.04 -8.93 -3.36
C GLY A 271 14.75 -9.81 -4.58
N LYS A 272 15.30 -11.04 -4.61
CA LYS A 272 15.06 -12.02 -5.68
C LYS A 272 13.89 -12.98 -5.39
N TYR A 273 13.27 -12.85 -4.23
CA TYR A 273 12.13 -13.69 -3.84
C TYR A 273 10.84 -13.05 -4.33
N HIS A 274 10.01 -13.87 -4.95
CA HIS A 274 8.66 -13.50 -5.38
C HIS A 274 7.73 -14.68 -5.13
N ASP A 275 6.54 -14.40 -4.60
CA ASP A 275 5.42 -15.34 -4.53
C ASP A 275 4.07 -14.63 -4.68
N ASP A 276 3.10 -15.40 -5.17
CA ASP A 276 1.70 -15.03 -5.24
C ASP A 276 0.87 -16.01 -4.42
N GLY A 277 -0.18 -15.51 -3.80
CA GLY A 277 -1.04 -16.36 -2.99
C GLY A 277 -2.31 -15.67 -2.52
N TYR A 278 -3.28 -16.47 -2.11
CA TYR A 278 -4.52 -16.00 -1.54
C TYR A 278 -4.31 -15.59 -0.08
N LEU A 279 -4.69 -14.35 0.21
CA LEU A 279 -4.75 -13.80 1.56
C LEU A 279 -6.22 -13.70 1.97
N PHE A 280 -6.56 -14.27 3.13
CA PHE A 280 -7.86 -14.02 3.77
C PHE A 280 -7.64 -13.27 5.07
N LEU A 281 -8.48 -12.25 5.32
CA LEU A 281 -8.48 -11.43 6.53
C LEU A 281 -9.89 -11.41 7.11
N LEU A 282 -10.02 -11.77 8.39
CA LEU A 282 -11.26 -11.60 9.15
C LEU A 282 -11.17 -10.30 9.95
N TRP A 283 -11.95 -9.31 9.57
CA TRP A 283 -12.03 -8.01 10.20
C TRP A 283 -13.18 -7.91 11.19
N ASP A 284 -12.92 -7.33 12.35
CA ASP A 284 -13.89 -6.92 13.36
C ASP A 284 -14.02 -5.39 13.39
N PHE A 285 -15.21 -4.89 13.07
CA PHE A 285 -15.60 -3.49 13.10
C PHE A 285 -16.52 -3.15 14.28
N THR A 286 -16.49 -3.91 15.36
CA THR A 286 -17.20 -3.58 16.60
C THR A 286 -16.76 -2.20 17.11
N ASN A 287 -15.48 -1.86 16.96
CA ASN A 287 -14.96 -0.50 17.12
C ASN A 287 -14.52 0.03 15.74
N GLU A 288 -15.35 0.86 15.10
CA GLU A 288 -15.05 1.42 13.77
C GLU A 288 -13.83 2.37 13.75
N ASP A 289 -13.48 2.97 14.88
CA ASP A 289 -12.30 3.85 14.98
C ASP A 289 -10.98 3.07 15.11
N ALA A 290 -11.05 1.80 15.49
CA ALA A 290 -9.90 0.92 15.64
C ALA A 290 -10.27 -0.53 15.30
N PRO A 291 -10.61 -0.85 14.05
CA PRO A 291 -10.93 -2.20 13.64
C PRO A 291 -9.71 -3.11 13.74
N GLN A 292 -9.95 -4.38 13.99
CA GLN A 292 -8.90 -5.37 14.21
C GLN A 292 -9.06 -6.59 13.30
N ILE A 293 -7.92 -7.21 12.97
CA ILE A 293 -7.88 -8.47 12.23
C ILE A 293 -7.77 -9.61 13.25
N HIS A 294 -8.78 -10.48 13.29
CA HIS A 294 -8.81 -11.67 14.13
C HIS A 294 -8.23 -12.91 13.47
N VAL A 295 -8.34 -13.01 12.14
CA VAL A 295 -7.74 -14.11 11.39
C VAL A 295 -6.99 -13.55 10.18
N ARG A 296 -5.80 -14.06 9.95
CA ARG A 296 -5.04 -13.87 8.73
C ARG A 296 -4.59 -15.22 8.21
N THR A 297 -4.98 -15.59 6.99
CA THR A 297 -4.40 -16.76 6.33
C THR A 297 -3.63 -16.36 5.08
N TRP A 298 -2.69 -17.16 4.67
CA TRP A 298 -2.02 -17.06 3.39
C TRP A 298 -1.82 -18.46 2.80
N GLN A 299 -2.18 -18.64 1.54
CA GLN A 299 -2.06 -19.88 0.78
C GLN A 299 -1.40 -19.58 -0.56
N PRO A 300 -0.49 -20.43 -1.06
CA PRO A 300 0.05 -20.26 -2.42
C PRO A 300 -1.09 -20.38 -3.46
N ASP A 301 -1.00 -19.57 -4.51
CA ASP A 301 -2.00 -19.59 -5.62
C ASP A 301 -1.93 -20.86 -6.46
N LYS A 302 -0.81 -21.60 -6.38
CA LYS A 302 -0.55 -22.80 -7.18
C LYS A 302 0.10 -23.93 -6.38
N ILE A 303 -0.25 -25.18 -6.73
CA ILE A 303 0.40 -26.40 -6.23
C ILE A 303 0.79 -27.23 -7.44
N GLY A 304 2.07 -27.59 -7.57
CA GLY A 304 2.55 -28.39 -8.71
C GLY A 304 2.34 -27.71 -10.06
N GLY A 305 2.37 -26.38 -10.11
CA GLY A 305 2.12 -25.59 -11.32
C GLY A 305 0.64 -25.47 -11.71
N LYS A 306 -0.29 -26.03 -10.93
CA LYS A 306 -1.75 -25.91 -11.14
C LYS A 306 -2.33 -24.90 -10.16
N PRO A 307 -3.29 -24.06 -10.59
CA PRO A 307 -4.00 -23.16 -9.68
C PRO A 307 -4.60 -23.92 -8.49
N LEU A 308 -4.58 -23.29 -7.31
CA LEU A 308 -5.30 -23.79 -6.14
C LEU A 308 -6.80 -23.78 -6.45
N PRO A 309 -7.53 -24.90 -6.22
CA PRO A 309 -8.96 -24.93 -6.40
C PRO A 309 -9.66 -23.87 -5.55
N LYS A 310 -10.70 -23.21 -6.09
CA LYS A 310 -11.39 -22.12 -5.39
C LYS A 310 -12.06 -22.56 -4.10
N ASP A 311 -12.51 -23.80 -4.03
CA ASP A 311 -13.10 -24.43 -2.85
C ASP A 311 -12.07 -24.83 -1.76
N GLU A 312 -10.78 -24.71 -2.07
CA GLU A 312 -9.69 -24.90 -1.09
C GLU A 312 -9.13 -23.56 -0.58
N VAL A 313 -9.56 -22.43 -1.15
CA VAL A 313 -9.16 -21.08 -0.68
C VAL A 313 -9.92 -20.74 0.60
N PHE A 314 -9.21 -20.32 1.65
CA PHE A 314 -9.85 -19.88 2.89
C PHE A 314 -10.82 -18.73 2.65
N THR A 315 -12.01 -18.87 3.23
CA THR A 315 -13.10 -17.90 3.19
C THR A 315 -13.65 -17.66 4.59
N LEU A 316 -14.69 -16.83 4.68
CA LEU A 316 -15.39 -16.55 5.93
C LEU A 316 -15.99 -17.81 6.57
N ASP A 317 -16.43 -18.77 5.75
CA ASP A 317 -17.11 -20.00 6.19
C ASP A 317 -16.16 -21.01 6.88
N ASP A 318 -14.85 -20.79 6.79
CA ASP A 318 -13.85 -21.66 7.43
C ASP A 318 -13.57 -21.30 8.90
N PHE A 319 -14.20 -20.22 9.42
CA PHE A 319 -13.91 -19.70 10.74
C PHE A 319 -15.20 -19.49 11.55
N ASP A 320 -15.33 -20.19 12.69
CA ASP A 320 -16.42 -19.98 13.63
C ASP A 320 -16.20 -18.67 14.40
N ILE A 321 -17.16 -17.74 14.27
CA ILE A 321 -17.20 -16.47 14.99
C ILE A 321 -18.33 -16.60 16.02
N ASN A 322 -17.96 -16.91 17.27
CA ASN A 322 -18.89 -17.02 18.40
C ASN A 322 -19.06 -15.68 19.11
#